data_ea7540ea23e91077d2e011cc40bd3fb7
#
_entry.id   ea7540ea23e91077d2e011cc40bd3fb7
#
_cell.length_a   1.000
_cell.length_b   1.000
_cell.length_c   1.000
_cell.angle_alpha   90.00
_cell.angle_beta   90.00
_cell.angle_gamma   90.00
#
_symmetry.space_group_name_H-M   'P 1'
#
loop_
_entity.id
_entity.type
_entity.pdbx_description
1 polymer ?
#
loop_
_entity_poly.entity_id
_entity_poly.type
_entity_poly.pdbx_seq_one_letter_code
_entity_poly.pdbx_strand_id
1 'polypeptide(L)'
;YSPGVAEPCKEINKDPAMLDVYTNHSNFVCVVSNGTAVLGLGDIGAGAAMPVMEGKSLLFKRFGDVDAFPLCVDTKDTAKIVELVELVAPTFGGVNLEDIKAPECFEIEDSLKARGVFKGPIFHDDQHGTAVVTLAGLLNALKIVGKNIEDIKVVTSGAGAAGTAIIKLLMAVGLKNVIMCDSKGPIWEGRPEGMNKYKEAIAKATNPDKVKGTLADAIKGADVFIGVSVPDSLNEDMIRSMAKDPIIFAQANPIPEIWPIERATQAGAKVVATGRSDIKNQINNVLAFPGIFRGAIDVRATDINDAMKIAAAHAIADLVTPEKLSPDYII
;
A
#
# COMPACT_ATOMS: atom_id res chain seq x y z
N TYR A 1 35.69 -12.64 -17.00
CA TYR A 1 35.93 -11.21 -17.10
C TYR A 1 36.68 -10.88 -18.39
N SER A 2 37.76 -10.12 -18.39
CA SER A 2 38.49 -9.76 -19.60
C SER A 2 39.24 -10.98 -20.22
N PRO A 3 39.20 -11.21 -21.56
CA PRO A 3 38.58 -10.34 -22.60
C PRO A 3 37.10 -10.63 -22.91
N GLY A 4 36.55 -11.75 -22.44
CA GLY A 4 35.24 -12.24 -22.85
C GLY A 4 34.08 -11.27 -22.57
N VAL A 5 34.16 -10.43 -21.52
CA VAL A 5 33.12 -9.44 -21.15
C VAL A 5 32.88 -8.40 -22.24
N ALA A 6 33.82 -8.23 -23.17
CA ALA A 6 33.67 -7.27 -24.27
C ALA A 6 32.51 -7.63 -25.24
N GLU A 7 32.19 -8.91 -25.39
CA GLU A 7 31.12 -9.33 -26.31
C GLU A 7 29.73 -8.93 -25.81
N PRO A 8 29.28 -9.23 -24.59
CA PRO A 8 28.01 -8.71 -24.10
C PRO A 8 27.96 -7.17 -24.06
N CYS A 9 29.07 -6.48 -23.78
CA CYS A 9 29.10 -5.02 -23.85
C CYS A 9 28.79 -4.49 -25.26
N LYS A 10 29.35 -5.12 -26.31
CA LYS A 10 29.09 -4.77 -27.70
C LYS A 10 27.63 -5.02 -28.09
N GLU A 11 27.08 -6.18 -27.67
CA GLU A 11 25.68 -6.53 -27.96
C GLU A 11 24.70 -5.55 -27.29
N ILE A 12 24.92 -5.21 -26.03
CA ILE A 12 24.10 -4.21 -25.31
C ILE A 12 24.21 -2.82 -25.96
N ASN A 13 25.43 -2.42 -26.38
CA ASN A 13 25.62 -1.13 -27.07
C ASN A 13 24.90 -1.07 -28.41
N LYS A 14 24.80 -2.21 -29.11
CA LYS A 14 24.10 -2.34 -30.39
C LYS A 14 22.58 -2.40 -30.20
N ASP A 15 22.12 -3.15 -29.20
CA ASP A 15 20.72 -3.29 -28.85
C ASP A 15 20.55 -3.21 -27.31
N PRO A 16 20.05 -2.06 -26.81
CA PRO A 16 19.87 -1.86 -25.36
C PRO A 16 18.95 -2.89 -24.67
N ALA A 17 18.07 -3.60 -25.42
CA ALA A 17 17.24 -4.64 -24.86
C ALA A 17 18.06 -5.85 -24.38
N MET A 18 19.30 -6.02 -24.88
CA MET A 18 20.22 -7.05 -24.43
C MET A 18 20.73 -6.83 -23.00
N LEU A 19 20.52 -5.66 -22.42
CA LEU A 19 20.82 -5.40 -20.99
C LEU A 19 20.13 -6.42 -20.09
N ASP A 20 18.84 -6.68 -20.32
CA ASP A 20 18.04 -7.65 -19.57
C ASP A 20 18.46 -9.12 -19.82
N VAL A 21 19.13 -9.38 -20.91
CA VAL A 21 19.57 -10.74 -21.27
C VAL A 21 20.95 -11.07 -20.70
N TYR A 22 21.89 -10.12 -20.75
CA TYR A 22 23.29 -10.35 -20.39
C TYR A 22 23.68 -9.89 -18.99
N THR A 23 22.78 -9.21 -18.27
CA THR A 23 23.06 -8.71 -16.92
C THR A 23 21.96 -9.07 -15.95
N ASN A 24 22.19 -8.79 -14.67
CA ASN A 24 21.19 -8.97 -13.62
C ASN A 24 20.14 -7.82 -13.59
N HIS A 25 20.18 -6.89 -14.53
CA HIS A 25 19.23 -5.76 -14.61
C HIS A 25 17.78 -6.25 -14.53
N SER A 26 17.43 -7.29 -15.28
CA SER A 26 16.09 -7.89 -15.31
C SER A 26 15.63 -8.51 -13.98
N ASN A 27 16.51 -8.67 -12.99
CA ASN A 27 16.19 -9.21 -11.66
C ASN A 27 16.55 -8.27 -10.51
N PHE A 28 17.10 -7.08 -10.80
CA PHE A 28 17.45 -6.11 -9.77
C PHE A 28 16.32 -5.12 -9.51
N VAL A 29 15.96 -4.95 -8.23
CA VAL A 29 15.04 -3.92 -7.75
C VAL A 29 15.77 -2.97 -6.79
N CYS A 30 15.63 -1.68 -7.00
CA CYS A 30 16.10 -0.67 -6.07
C CYS A 30 15.03 -0.38 -5.00
N VAL A 31 15.37 -0.52 -3.71
CA VAL A 31 14.50 -0.12 -2.60
C VAL A 31 14.93 1.27 -2.14
N VAL A 32 14.19 2.29 -2.56
CA VAL A 32 14.52 3.70 -2.31
C VAL A 32 13.73 4.25 -1.13
N SER A 33 14.43 4.79 -0.15
CA SER A 33 13.82 5.42 1.03
C SER A 33 14.60 6.68 1.45
N ASN A 34 13.91 7.64 2.04
CA ASN A 34 14.55 8.73 2.79
C ASN A 34 14.23 8.70 4.29
N GLY A 35 13.53 7.65 4.75
CA GLY A 35 13.25 7.41 6.16
C GLY A 35 12.32 8.44 6.80
N THR A 36 11.41 9.04 6.02
CA THR A 36 10.50 10.09 6.53
C THR A 36 9.16 9.57 7.06
N ALA A 37 8.88 8.24 6.88
CA ALA A 37 7.62 7.62 7.34
C ALA A 37 7.82 6.17 7.79
N VAL A 38 8.81 5.90 8.66
CA VAL A 38 9.22 4.54 9.04
C VAL A 38 8.29 3.95 10.09
N LEU A 39 7.55 2.88 9.76
CA LEU A 39 6.84 1.93 10.66
C LEU A 39 6.15 2.56 11.91
N GLY A 40 5.56 3.73 11.84
CA GLY A 40 5.00 4.41 13.02
C GLY A 40 6.03 5.11 13.91
N LEU A 41 7.32 5.04 13.57
CA LEU A 41 8.39 5.84 14.17
C LEU A 41 8.45 7.24 13.55
N GLY A 42 7.87 7.39 12.36
CA GLY A 42 7.83 8.66 11.64
C GLY A 42 9.13 9.01 10.94
N ASP A 43 9.52 10.28 11.00
CA ASP A 43 10.69 10.84 10.34
C ASP A 43 11.95 10.59 11.18
N ILE A 44 12.57 9.44 10.99
CA ILE A 44 13.80 9.05 11.70
C ILE A 44 15.07 9.19 10.85
N GLY A 45 14.91 9.57 9.57
CA GLY A 45 16.00 9.80 8.63
C GLY A 45 16.54 8.55 7.94
N ALA A 46 17.25 8.77 6.84
CA ALA A 46 17.70 7.73 5.92
C ALA A 46 18.59 6.67 6.59
N GLY A 47 19.52 7.07 7.44
CA GLY A 47 20.43 6.13 8.12
C GLY A 47 19.70 5.18 9.07
N ALA A 48 18.74 5.69 9.85
CA ALA A 48 17.97 4.88 10.79
C ALA A 48 16.92 3.98 10.09
N ALA A 49 16.54 4.30 8.86
CA ALA A 49 15.66 3.47 8.03
C ALA A 49 16.38 2.25 7.42
N MET A 50 17.70 2.23 7.36
CA MET A 50 18.48 1.18 6.68
C MET A 50 18.11 -0.24 7.11
N PRO A 51 17.94 -0.58 8.39
CA PRO A 51 17.56 -1.94 8.79
C PRO A 51 16.23 -2.41 8.22
N VAL A 52 15.27 -1.50 8.06
CA VAL A 52 13.97 -1.81 7.44
C VAL A 52 14.17 -2.11 5.95
N MET A 53 14.97 -1.32 5.25
CA MET A 53 15.24 -1.49 3.82
C MET A 53 16.05 -2.76 3.51
N GLU A 54 16.98 -3.13 4.39
CA GLU A 54 17.66 -4.44 4.32
C GLU A 54 16.67 -5.59 4.53
N GLY A 55 15.79 -5.48 5.52
CA GLY A 55 14.72 -6.44 5.75
C GLY A 55 13.79 -6.57 4.53
N LYS A 56 13.40 -5.43 3.93
CA LYS A 56 12.61 -5.42 2.68
C LYS A 56 13.33 -6.16 1.56
N SER A 57 14.61 -5.90 1.38
CA SER A 57 15.44 -6.57 0.36
C SER A 57 15.54 -8.09 0.58
N LEU A 58 15.67 -8.52 1.84
CA LEU A 58 15.63 -9.93 2.21
C LEU A 58 14.29 -10.60 1.84
N LEU A 59 13.17 -9.91 2.09
CA LEU A 59 11.83 -10.42 1.76
C LEU A 59 11.62 -10.53 0.24
N PHE A 60 12.11 -9.57 -0.54
CA PHE A 60 12.15 -9.65 -1.99
C PHE A 60 12.86 -10.92 -2.46
N LYS A 61 14.05 -11.19 -1.93
CA LYS A 61 14.82 -12.38 -2.28
C LYS A 61 14.11 -13.65 -1.83
N ARG A 62 13.65 -13.70 -0.58
CA ARG A 62 13.08 -14.90 0.02
C ARG A 62 11.79 -15.36 -0.64
N PHE A 63 10.90 -14.42 -1.01
CA PHE A 63 9.55 -14.72 -1.49
C PHE A 63 9.35 -14.49 -2.99
N GLY A 64 10.18 -13.69 -3.62
CA GLY A 64 10.08 -13.39 -5.06
C GLY A 64 11.29 -13.80 -5.88
N ASP A 65 12.36 -14.30 -5.24
CA ASP A 65 13.67 -14.50 -5.86
C ASP A 65 14.16 -13.29 -6.66
N VAL A 66 13.83 -12.09 -6.15
CA VAL A 66 14.24 -10.81 -6.70
C VAL A 66 15.46 -10.31 -5.91
N ASP A 67 16.51 -9.92 -6.60
CA ASP A 67 17.70 -9.31 -6.01
C ASP A 67 17.40 -7.83 -5.75
N ALA A 68 17.14 -7.47 -4.49
CA ALA A 68 16.82 -6.10 -4.13
C ALA A 68 17.99 -5.42 -3.42
N PHE A 69 18.21 -4.15 -3.73
CA PHE A 69 19.27 -3.35 -3.16
C PHE A 69 18.71 -2.11 -2.45
N PRO A 70 18.98 -1.95 -1.14
CA PRO A 70 18.52 -0.77 -0.40
C PRO A 70 19.32 0.48 -0.79
N LEU A 71 18.63 1.57 -1.06
CA LEU A 71 19.19 2.87 -1.37
C LEU A 71 18.55 3.94 -0.49
N CYS A 72 19.12 4.14 0.72
CA CYS A 72 18.68 5.17 1.65
C CYS A 72 19.30 6.51 1.28
N VAL A 73 18.46 7.51 1.01
CA VAL A 73 18.86 8.80 0.45
C VAL A 73 18.70 9.91 1.48
N ASP A 74 19.79 10.55 1.87
CA ASP A 74 19.78 11.63 2.87
C ASP A 74 19.32 12.97 2.27
N THR A 75 18.07 12.99 1.83
CA THR A 75 17.41 14.20 1.34
C THR A 75 15.89 14.12 1.47
N LYS A 76 15.25 15.28 1.68
CA LYS A 76 13.79 15.46 1.64
C LYS A 76 13.33 16.18 0.36
N ASP A 77 14.28 16.51 -0.51
CA ASP A 77 14.02 17.15 -1.81
C ASP A 77 13.53 16.09 -2.81
N THR A 78 12.25 16.15 -3.17
CA THR A 78 11.60 15.21 -4.10
C THR A 78 12.28 15.19 -5.46
N ALA A 79 12.74 16.35 -5.95
CA ALA A 79 13.40 16.46 -7.26
C ALA A 79 14.75 15.70 -7.28
N LYS A 80 15.51 15.75 -6.17
CA LYS A 80 16.77 15.00 -6.06
C LYS A 80 16.55 13.50 -5.99
N ILE A 81 15.48 13.05 -5.33
CA ILE A 81 15.12 11.61 -5.30
C ILE A 81 14.74 11.14 -6.70
N VAL A 82 13.95 11.93 -7.43
CA VAL A 82 13.58 11.63 -8.83
C VAL A 82 14.83 11.56 -9.70
N GLU A 83 15.70 12.55 -9.62
CA GLU A 83 16.97 12.60 -10.39
C GLU A 83 17.85 11.37 -10.08
N LEU A 84 17.99 11.01 -8.79
CA LEU A 84 18.77 9.83 -8.40
C LEU A 84 18.22 8.56 -9.03
N VAL A 85 16.89 8.32 -8.96
CA VAL A 85 16.27 7.15 -9.57
C VAL A 85 16.53 7.10 -11.09
N GLU A 86 16.46 8.24 -11.76
CA GLU A 86 16.76 8.32 -13.19
C GLU A 86 18.23 8.02 -13.50
N LEU A 87 19.16 8.51 -12.67
CA LEU A 87 20.59 8.28 -12.84
C LEU A 87 21.01 6.82 -12.63
N VAL A 88 20.33 6.08 -11.73
CA VAL A 88 20.63 4.66 -11.47
C VAL A 88 19.80 3.70 -12.34
N ALA A 89 18.93 4.21 -13.19
CA ALA A 89 18.06 3.42 -14.07
C ALA A 89 18.79 2.33 -14.89
N PRO A 90 20.04 2.53 -15.39
CA PRO A 90 20.74 1.46 -16.10
C PRO A 90 21.10 0.24 -15.26
N THR A 91 21.00 0.31 -13.93
CA THR A 91 21.35 -0.78 -13.02
C THR A 91 20.15 -1.62 -12.63
N PHE A 92 18.96 -1.01 -12.53
CA PHE A 92 17.77 -1.62 -11.92
C PHE A 92 16.62 -1.80 -12.91
N GLY A 93 16.05 -3.01 -12.92
CA GLY A 93 14.86 -3.32 -13.71
C GLY A 93 13.54 -2.92 -13.04
N GLY A 94 13.56 -2.55 -11.75
CA GLY A 94 12.39 -2.07 -11.01
C GLY A 94 12.77 -1.18 -9.83
N VAL A 95 11.82 -0.36 -9.37
CA VAL A 95 11.99 0.53 -8.21
C VAL A 95 10.84 0.35 -7.23
N ASN A 96 11.18 -0.01 -6.00
CA ASN A 96 10.29 0.05 -4.85
C ASN A 96 10.58 1.31 -4.04
N LEU A 97 9.63 2.22 -3.96
CA LEU A 97 9.67 3.35 -3.04
C LEU A 97 9.15 2.87 -1.68
N GLU A 98 9.81 3.25 -0.59
CA GLU A 98 9.49 2.75 0.75
C GLU A 98 9.66 3.84 1.82
N ASP A 99 8.76 3.88 2.79
CA ASP A 99 8.84 4.76 3.97
C ASP A 99 9.07 6.25 3.64
N ILE A 100 8.49 6.72 2.54
CA ILE A 100 8.48 8.13 2.13
C ILE A 100 7.12 8.73 2.48
N LYS A 101 7.11 9.79 3.28
CA LYS A 101 5.85 10.41 3.74
C LYS A 101 5.03 11.02 2.61
N ALA A 102 3.73 11.08 2.82
CA ALA A 102 2.82 11.86 1.97
C ALA A 102 2.83 13.35 2.38
N PRO A 103 2.73 14.30 1.42
CA PRO A 103 2.42 14.09 -0.01
C PRO A 103 3.62 13.80 -0.91
N GLU A 104 4.86 13.87 -0.39
CA GLU A 104 6.11 13.75 -1.17
C GLU A 104 6.20 12.42 -1.93
N CYS A 105 5.73 11.31 -1.34
CA CYS A 105 5.72 10.00 -2.02
C CYS A 105 4.89 10.01 -3.31
N PHE A 106 3.75 10.71 -3.32
CA PHE A 106 2.93 10.86 -4.51
C PHE A 106 3.65 11.68 -5.58
N GLU A 107 4.29 12.78 -5.17
CA GLU A 107 5.01 13.66 -6.09
C GLU A 107 6.19 12.96 -6.77
N ILE A 108 6.91 12.13 -6.01
CA ILE A 108 8.03 11.34 -6.55
C ILE A 108 7.51 10.30 -7.55
N GLU A 109 6.51 9.51 -7.17
CA GLU A 109 5.96 8.47 -8.03
C GLU A 109 5.35 9.06 -9.32
N ASP A 110 4.50 10.10 -9.17
CA ASP A 110 3.88 10.79 -10.30
C ASP A 110 4.94 11.39 -11.25
N SER A 111 5.99 12.00 -10.69
CA SER A 111 7.06 12.61 -11.48
C SER A 111 7.87 11.56 -12.26
N LEU A 112 8.26 10.47 -11.60
CA LEU A 112 9.00 9.38 -12.25
C LEU A 112 8.21 8.76 -13.41
N LYS A 113 6.91 8.48 -13.17
CA LYS A 113 6.03 7.94 -14.21
C LYS A 113 5.81 8.92 -15.37
N ALA A 114 5.58 10.20 -15.07
CA ALA A 114 5.35 11.21 -16.08
C ALA A 114 6.58 11.49 -16.96
N ARG A 115 7.77 11.49 -16.36
CA ARG A 115 9.03 11.69 -17.08
C ARG A 115 9.42 10.49 -17.95
N GLY A 116 9.09 9.28 -17.50
CA GLY A 116 9.29 8.06 -18.26
C GLY A 116 10.74 7.74 -18.62
N VAL A 117 11.71 8.25 -17.86
CA VAL A 117 13.14 7.95 -18.03
C VAL A 117 13.42 6.53 -17.55
N PHE A 118 12.94 6.20 -16.36
CA PHE A 118 12.96 4.82 -15.86
C PHE A 118 11.92 3.98 -16.61
N LYS A 119 12.34 2.87 -17.22
CA LYS A 119 11.49 2.06 -18.11
C LYS A 119 10.85 0.85 -17.43
N GLY A 120 11.30 0.47 -16.24
CA GLY A 120 10.73 -0.61 -15.46
C GLY A 120 9.58 -0.15 -14.56
N PRO A 121 8.98 -1.09 -13.79
CA PRO A 121 7.92 -0.78 -12.85
C PRO A 121 8.42 0.08 -11.69
N ILE A 122 7.64 1.10 -11.34
CA ILE A 122 7.81 1.95 -10.16
C ILE A 122 6.61 1.71 -9.25
N PHE A 123 6.87 1.36 -7.99
CA PHE A 123 5.83 0.96 -7.05
C PHE A 123 6.16 1.48 -5.65
N HIS A 124 5.26 2.22 -5.04
CA HIS A 124 5.38 2.63 -3.64
C HIS A 124 4.60 1.64 -2.77
N ASP A 125 5.31 0.79 -2.03
CA ASP A 125 4.68 -0.34 -1.34
C ASP A 125 3.72 0.09 -0.23
N ASP A 126 4.04 1.15 0.53
CA ASP A 126 3.14 1.69 1.56
C ASP A 126 1.80 2.15 0.98
N GLN A 127 1.76 2.54 -0.29
CA GLN A 127 0.53 2.83 -0.99
C GLN A 127 -0.10 1.55 -1.53
N HIS A 128 0.56 0.95 -2.50
CA HIS A 128 -0.04 -0.03 -3.40
C HIS A 128 -0.03 -1.44 -2.83
N GLY A 129 1.04 -1.85 -2.13
CA GLY A 129 1.09 -3.15 -1.46
C GLY A 129 0.05 -3.23 -0.35
N THR A 130 -0.04 -2.17 0.47
CA THR A 130 -1.06 -2.07 1.51
C THR A 130 -2.47 -2.08 0.93
N ALA A 131 -2.71 -1.40 -0.20
CA ALA A 131 -4.02 -1.43 -0.86
C ALA A 131 -4.39 -2.82 -1.39
N VAL A 132 -3.43 -3.54 -1.98
CA VAL A 132 -3.65 -4.90 -2.51
C VAL A 132 -4.03 -5.87 -1.40
N VAL A 133 -3.30 -5.90 -0.29
CA VAL A 133 -3.59 -6.86 0.80
C VAL A 133 -4.87 -6.48 1.54
N THR A 134 -5.18 -5.19 1.65
CA THR A 134 -6.46 -4.73 2.23
C THR A 134 -7.63 -5.16 1.36
N LEU A 135 -7.54 -5.01 0.04
CA LEU A 135 -8.55 -5.52 -0.89
C LEU A 135 -8.69 -7.04 -0.78
N ALA A 136 -7.58 -7.79 -0.76
CA ALA A 136 -7.60 -9.25 -0.65
C ALA A 136 -8.35 -9.71 0.62
N GLY A 137 -8.00 -9.16 1.78
CA GLY A 137 -8.69 -9.46 3.03
C GLY A 137 -10.16 -9.05 3.01
N LEU A 138 -10.48 -7.89 2.41
CA LEU A 138 -11.86 -7.40 2.32
C LEU A 138 -12.74 -8.30 1.44
N LEU A 139 -12.23 -8.78 0.30
CA LEU A 139 -12.97 -9.71 -0.56
C LEU A 139 -13.45 -10.95 0.22
N ASN A 140 -12.58 -11.51 1.05
CA ASN A 140 -12.92 -12.68 1.86
C ASN A 140 -13.79 -12.32 3.08
N ALA A 141 -13.54 -11.20 3.73
CA ALA A 141 -14.39 -10.72 4.83
C ALA A 141 -15.82 -10.46 4.37
N LEU A 142 -16.02 -9.91 3.16
CA LEU A 142 -17.34 -9.69 2.58
C LEU A 142 -18.10 -11.01 2.31
N LYS A 143 -17.40 -12.06 1.87
CA LYS A 143 -18.00 -13.40 1.73
C LYS A 143 -18.57 -13.91 3.05
N ILE A 144 -17.86 -13.68 4.18
CA ILE A 144 -18.27 -14.10 5.52
C ILE A 144 -19.55 -13.38 5.99
N VAL A 145 -19.63 -12.08 5.75
CA VAL A 145 -20.77 -11.27 6.19
C VAL A 145 -21.92 -11.22 5.16
N GLY A 146 -21.73 -11.83 3.98
CA GLY A 146 -22.74 -11.88 2.93
C GLY A 146 -23.09 -10.53 2.33
N LYS A 147 -22.10 -9.64 2.19
CA LYS A 147 -22.26 -8.28 1.63
C LYS A 147 -21.48 -8.13 0.32
N ASN A 148 -21.95 -7.25 -0.57
CA ASN A 148 -21.26 -6.92 -1.82
C ASN A 148 -20.52 -5.59 -1.69
N ILE A 149 -19.39 -5.45 -2.37
CA ILE A 149 -18.55 -4.24 -2.29
C ILE A 149 -19.28 -2.98 -2.78
N GLU A 150 -20.20 -3.12 -3.70
CA GLU A 150 -20.97 -2.00 -4.26
C GLU A 150 -22.02 -1.42 -3.29
N ASP A 151 -22.45 -2.22 -2.31
CA ASP A 151 -23.55 -1.92 -1.40
C ASP A 151 -23.10 -1.45 -0.02
N ILE A 152 -21.81 -1.66 0.31
CA ILE A 152 -21.25 -1.33 1.63
C ILE A 152 -20.88 0.15 1.76
N LYS A 153 -20.93 0.62 3.01
CA LYS A 153 -20.34 1.89 3.43
C LYS A 153 -19.00 1.63 4.10
N VAL A 154 -17.93 2.21 3.55
CA VAL A 154 -16.58 2.14 4.11
C VAL A 154 -16.20 3.46 4.74
N VAL A 155 -15.63 3.42 5.95
CA VAL A 155 -15.02 4.58 6.60
C VAL A 155 -13.55 4.31 6.84
N THR A 156 -12.68 5.23 6.41
CA THR A 156 -11.24 5.10 6.67
C THR A 156 -10.77 6.16 7.64
N SER A 157 -9.86 5.77 8.54
CA SER A 157 -9.08 6.69 9.37
C SER A 157 -7.63 6.69 8.91
N GLY A 158 -7.17 7.84 8.40
CA GLY A 158 -5.86 8.02 7.79
C GLY A 158 -5.96 8.41 6.31
N ALA A 159 -5.57 9.65 5.99
CA ALA A 159 -5.58 10.21 4.65
C ALA A 159 -4.15 10.45 4.12
N GLY A 160 -3.25 9.59 4.49
CA GLY A 160 -1.87 9.51 4.00
C GLY A 160 -1.74 8.60 2.78
N ALA A 161 -0.53 8.09 2.57
CA ALA A 161 -0.16 7.22 1.45
C ALA A 161 -1.08 5.99 1.36
N ALA A 162 -1.14 5.18 2.41
CA ALA A 162 -1.92 3.95 2.45
C ALA A 162 -3.43 4.21 2.27
N GLY A 163 -4.03 5.09 3.08
CA GLY A 163 -5.47 5.35 3.03
C GLY A 163 -5.94 5.83 1.67
N THR A 164 -5.18 6.73 1.04
CA THR A 164 -5.49 7.23 -0.31
C THR A 164 -5.45 6.10 -1.36
N ALA A 165 -4.43 5.25 -1.31
CA ALA A 165 -4.27 4.15 -2.26
C ALA A 165 -5.34 3.06 -2.06
N ILE A 166 -5.64 2.70 -0.80
CA ILE A 166 -6.70 1.75 -0.47
C ILE A 166 -8.03 2.20 -1.07
N ILE A 167 -8.44 3.44 -0.80
CA ILE A 167 -9.74 3.94 -1.30
C ILE A 167 -9.79 3.96 -2.81
N LYS A 168 -8.74 4.41 -3.48
CA LYS A 168 -8.68 4.39 -4.95
C LYS A 168 -8.85 2.98 -5.51
N LEU A 169 -8.16 1.99 -4.94
CA LEU A 169 -8.23 0.61 -5.41
C LEU A 169 -9.61 -0.01 -5.13
N LEU A 170 -10.19 0.24 -3.95
CA LEU A 170 -11.54 -0.24 -3.62
C LEU A 170 -12.61 0.39 -4.53
N MET A 171 -12.49 1.67 -4.88
CA MET A 171 -13.37 2.32 -5.85
C MET A 171 -13.22 1.74 -7.25
N ALA A 172 -12.01 1.37 -7.66
CA ALA A 172 -11.75 0.73 -8.95
C ALA A 172 -12.42 -0.66 -9.07
N VAL A 173 -12.71 -1.34 -7.95
CA VAL A 173 -13.46 -2.60 -7.93
C VAL A 173 -14.94 -2.44 -7.56
N GLY A 174 -15.46 -1.22 -7.57
CA GLY A 174 -16.90 -0.95 -7.47
C GLY A 174 -17.39 -0.37 -6.15
N LEU A 175 -16.52 -0.05 -5.18
CA LEU A 175 -16.95 0.65 -3.96
C LEU A 175 -17.50 2.05 -4.29
N LYS A 176 -18.72 2.35 -3.84
CA LYS A 176 -19.42 3.61 -4.14
C LYS A 176 -19.52 4.53 -2.93
N ASN A 177 -19.73 3.98 -1.75
CA ASN A 177 -19.99 4.77 -0.54
C ASN A 177 -18.79 4.72 0.41
N VAL A 178 -17.99 5.78 0.39
CA VAL A 178 -16.79 5.86 1.22
C VAL A 178 -16.64 7.24 1.85
N ILE A 179 -16.23 7.28 3.12
CA ILE A 179 -15.86 8.49 3.84
C ILE A 179 -14.42 8.31 4.33
N MET A 180 -13.53 9.16 3.87
CA MET A 180 -12.16 9.23 4.38
C MET A 180 -12.06 10.27 5.49
N CYS A 181 -11.42 9.91 6.60
CA CYS A 181 -11.13 10.80 7.72
C CYS A 181 -9.64 11.03 7.88
N ASP A 182 -9.26 12.24 8.24
CA ASP A 182 -7.93 12.58 8.75
C ASP A 182 -8.02 13.10 10.20
N SER A 183 -6.95 13.65 10.75
CA SER A 183 -6.92 14.21 12.11
C SER A 183 -7.92 15.37 12.37
N LYS A 184 -8.52 15.91 11.31
CA LYS A 184 -9.55 16.97 11.37
C LYS A 184 -10.96 16.41 11.15
N GLY A 185 -11.12 15.08 11.05
CA GLY A 185 -12.39 14.42 10.78
C GLY A 185 -12.60 14.11 9.29
N PRO A 186 -13.87 13.90 8.87
CA PRO A 186 -14.23 13.56 7.50
C PRO A 186 -13.72 14.56 6.47
N ILE A 187 -13.18 14.03 5.37
CA ILE A 187 -12.84 14.83 4.19
C ILE A 187 -14.08 14.97 3.32
N TRP A 188 -14.37 16.20 2.90
CA TRP A 188 -15.51 16.54 2.06
C TRP A 188 -15.17 17.70 1.13
N GLU A 189 -15.84 17.77 -0.01
CA GLU A 189 -15.61 18.80 -1.02
C GLU A 189 -15.94 20.20 -0.50
N GLY A 190 -14.93 21.06 -0.45
CA GLY A 190 -15.04 22.43 0.09
C GLY A 190 -14.64 22.56 1.56
N ARG A 191 -14.07 21.53 2.20
CA ARG A 191 -13.50 21.62 3.54
C ARG A 191 -12.36 22.66 3.56
N PRO A 192 -12.41 23.66 4.46
CA PRO A 192 -11.46 24.79 4.42
C PRO A 192 -10.07 24.44 5.00
N GLU A 193 -9.97 23.43 5.87
CA GLU A 193 -8.76 23.16 6.64
C GLU A 193 -8.13 21.82 6.30
N GLY A 194 -6.77 21.76 6.34
CA GLY A 194 -5.99 20.54 6.24
C GLY A 194 -6.08 19.87 4.87
N MET A 195 -6.38 20.61 3.80
CA MET A 195 -6.49 20.13 2.44
C MET A 195 -5.19 20.30 1.66
N ASN A 196 -5.00 19.45 0.68
CA ASN A 196 -4.00 19.55 -0.37
C ASN A 196 -4.58 18.98 -1.67
N LYS A 197 -3.86 19.09 -2.79
CA LYS A 197 -4.37 18.65 -4.11
C LYS A 197 -4.85 17.20 -4.14
N TYR A 198 -4.22 16.30 -3.38
CA TYR A 198 -4.60 14.87 -3.31
C TYR A 198 -5.88 14.66 -2.48
N LYS A 199 -5.98 15.32 -1.34
CA LYS A 199 -7.21 15.29 -0.52
C LYS A 199 -8.39 15.97 -1.22
N GLU A 200 -8.15 17.02 -2.00
CA GLU A 200 -9.20 17.64 -2.83
C GLU A 200 -9.72 16.68 -3.90
N ALA A 201 -8.82 15.92 -4.54
CA ALA A 201 -9.23 14.90 -5.49
C ALA A 201 -10.09 13.80 -4.83
N ILE A 202 -9.69 13.31 -3.64
CA ILE A 202 -10.47 12.35 -2.85
C ILE A 202 -11.82 12.96 -2.42
N ALA A 203 -11.84 14.19 -1.95
CA ALA A 203 -13.07 14.88 -1.51
C ALA A 203 -14.13 14.98 -2.61
N LYS A 204 -13.70 15.10 -3.87
CA LYS A 204 -14.61 15.13 -5.04
C LYS A 204 -15.21 13.77 -5.36
N ALA A 205 -14.49 12.70 -5.04
CA ALA A 205 -14.86 11.33 -5.38
C ALA A 205 -15.54 10.57 -4.24
N THR A 206 -15.52 11.12 -3.02
CA THR A 206 -15.98 10.44 -1.80
C THR A 206 -16.90 11.34 -1.00
N ASN A 207 -17.55 10.78 0.05
CA ASN A 207 -18.41 11.51 0.98
C ASN A 207 -19.46 12.40 0.27
N PRO A 208 -20.31 11.81 -0.59
CA PRO A 208 -21.28 12.60 -1.39
C PRO A 208 -22.26 13.39 -0.52
N ASP A 209 -22.58 12.88 0.66
CA ASP A 209 -23.48 13.52 1.61
C ASP A 209 -22.81 14.62 2.44
N LYS A 210 -21.53 14.89 2.21
CA LYS A 210 -20.71 15.88 2.91
C LYS A 210 -20.83 15.75 4.44
N VAL A 211 -20.77 14.50 4.93
CA VAL A 211 -20.73 14.22 6.38
C VAL A 211 -19.56 14.98 6.99
N LYS A 212 -19.84 15.68 8.07
CA LYS A 212 -18.92 16.54 8.82
C LYS A 212 -18.78 16.03 10.25
N GLY A 213 -17.92 16.66 11.04
CA GLY A 213 -17.72 16.33 12.45
C GLY A 213 -16.49 15.46 12.68
N THR A 214 -16.66 14.40 13.43
CA THR A 214 -15.59 13.50 13.88
C THR A 214 -15.61 12.15 13.18
N LEU A 215 -14.62 11.29 13.44
CA LEU A 215 -14.64 9.90 13.02
C LEU A 215 -15.90 9.18 13.56
N ALA A 216 -16.30 9.48 14.82
CA ALA A 216 -17.49 8.90 15.43
C ALA A 216 -18.79 9.26 14.68
N ASP A 217 -18.83 10.43 14.02
CA ASP A 217 -19.98 10.81 13.19
C ASP A 217 -19.97 10.10 11.85
N ALA A 218 -18.80 9.95 11.24
CA ALA A 218 -18.64 9.28 9.96
C ALA A 218 -18.97 7.77 10.03
N ILE A 219 -18.54 7.09 11.10
CA ILE A 219 -18.59 5.64 11.22
C ILE A 219 -19.99 5.08 11.45
N LYS A 220 -20.95 5.93 11.87
CA LYS A 220 -22.33 5.51 12.11
C LYS A 220 -22.93 4.82 10.87
N GLY A 221 -23.40 3.59 11.07
CA GLY A 221 -23.96 2.78 10.00
C GLY A 221 -22.96 2.31 8.94
N ALA A 222 -21.66 2.43 9.17
CA ALA A 222 -20.65 1.89 8.27
C ALA A 222 -20.57 0.35 8.38
N ASP A 223 -20.34 -0.33 7.26
CA ASP A 223 -20.14 -1.78 7.20
C ASP A 223 -18.69 -2.15 7.48
N VAL A 224 -17.76 -1.30 7.07
CA VAL A 224 -16.32 -1.54 7.14
C VAL A 224 -15.61 -0.31 7.69
N PHE A 225 -14.74 -0.52 8.66
CA PHE A 225 -13.74 0.45 9.10
C PHE A 225 -12.35 -0.01 8.64
N ILE A 226 -11.59 0.90 8.06
CA ILE A 226 -10.18 0.67 7.68
C ILE A 226 -9.33 1.76 8.34
N GLY A 227 -8.52 1.37 9.32
CA GLY A 227 -7.58 2.23 10.02
C GLY A 227 -6.17 2.08 9.46
N VAL A 228 -5.54 3.19 9.13
CA VAL A 228 -4.13 3.34 8.74
C VAL A 228 -3.57 4.64 9.32
N SER A 229 -3.88 4.89 10.60
CA SER A 229 -3.65 6.18 11.24
C SER A 229 -2.83 6.06 12.53
N VAL A 230 -3.48 6.21 13.67
CA VAL A 230 -2.83 6.25 14.99
C VAL A 230 -3.52 5.32 15.98
N PRO A 231 -2.80 4.86 17.01
CA PRO A 231 -3.37 4.06 18.07
C PRO A 231 -4.60 4.72 18.72
N ASP A 232 -5.50 3.86 19.25
CA ASP A 232 -6.67 4.25 20.05
C ASP A 232 -7.62 5.27 19.38
N SER A 233 -7.61 5.35 18.06
CA SER A 233 -8.53 6.22 17.30
C SER A 233 -9.93 5.61 17.12
N LEU A 234 -10.10 4.29 17.38
CA LEU A 234 -11.36 3.57 17.33
C LEU A 234 -11.73 3.04 18.73
N ASN A 235 -12.99 3.17 19.12
CA ASN A 235 -13.48 2.62 20.40
C ASN A 235 -14.74 1.77 20.20
N GLU A 236 -15.17 1.10 21.30
CA GLU A 236 -16.29 0.14 21.29
C GLU A 236 -17.63 0.81 20.92
N ASP A 237 -17.88 2.03 21.35
CA ASP A 237 -19.13 2.74 21.05
C ASP A 237 -19.22 3.11 19.56
N MET A 238 -18.10 3.46 18.94
CA MET A 238 -18.03 3.64 17.49
C MET A 238 -18.38 2.32 16.78
N ILE A 239 -17.82 1.19 17.20
CA ILE A 239 -18.09 -0.12 16.58
C ILE A 239 -19.57 -0.51 16.78
N ARG A 240 -20.15 -0.30 17.97
CA ARG A 240 -21.58 -0.56 18.21
C ARG A 240 -22.50 0.31 17.36
N SER A 241 -22.03 1.48 16.91
CA SER A 241 -22.79 2.38 16.04
C SER A 241 -22.74 1.99 14.55
N MET A 242 -21.90 1.03 14.19
CA MET A 242 -21.76 0.54 12.81
C MET A 242 -22.97 -0.33 12.39
N ALA A 243 -23.01 -0.69 11.14
CA ALA A 243 -24.01 -1.62 10.61
C ALA A 243 -23.86 -3.04 11.22
N LYS A 244 -24.86 -3.88 10.99
CA LYS A 244 -24.82 -5.29 11.41
C LYS A 244 -23.60 -6.02 10.82
N ASP A 245 -22.95 -6.86 11.62
CA ASP A 245 -21.79 -7.67 11.28
C ASP A 245 -20.61 -6.82 10.70
N PRO A 246 -20.13 -5.80 11.43
CA PRO A 246 -19.11 -4.89 10.91
C PRO A 246 -17.74 -5.59 10.76
N ILE A 247 -16.98 -5.12 9.77
CA ILE A 247 -15.61 -5.53 9.49
C ILE A 247 -14.66 -4.43 9.97
N ILE A 248 -13.65 -4.80 10.76
CA ILE A 248 -12.66 -3.88 11.33
C ILE A 248 -11.26 -4.27 10.85
N PHE A 249 -10.64 -3.43 10.04
CA PHE A 249 -9.24 -3.54 9.65
C PHE A 249 -8.45 -2.43 10.35
N ALA A 250 -7.81 -2.76 11.47
CA ALA A 250 -7.03 -1.84 12.29
C ALA A 250 -5.53 -2.06 11.99
N GLN A 251 -5.01 -1.34 10.98
CA GLN A 251 -3.70 -1.62 10.39
C GLN A 251 -2.59 -0.69 10.88
N ALA A 252 -2.87 0.25 11.80
CA ALA A 252 -1.81 1.08 12.37
C ALA A 252 -0.75 0.22 13.08
N ASN A 253 0.51 0.56 12.90
CA ASN A 253 1.66 -0.12 13.48
C ASN A 253 2.48 0.84 14.36
N PRO A 254 3.08 0.38 15.48
CA PRO A 254 3.04 -0.97 16.02
C PRO A 254 1.77 -1.30 16.83
N ILE A 255 0.96 -0.30 17.17
CA ILE A 255 -0.28 -0.44 17.94
C ILE A 255 -1.47 -0.10 17.04
N PRO A 256 -2.44 -1.04 16.87
CA PRO A 256 -3.64 -0.80 16.08
C PRO A 256 -4.53 0.33 16.61
N GLU A 257 -5.49 0.77 15.80
CA GLU A 257 -6.47 1.81 16.13
C GLU A 257 -7.40 1.43 17.31
N ILE A 258 -7.49 0.15 17.64
CA ILE A 258 -8.13 -0.37 18.86
C ILE A 258 -7.26 -1.46 19.46
N TRP A 259 -6.97 -1.35 20.74
CA TRP A 259 -6.11 -2.29 21.45
C TRP A 259 -6.57 -2.50 22.90
N PRO A 260 -6.58 -3.71 23.49
CA PRO A 260 -6.39 -5.00 22.81
C PRO A 260 -7.45 -5.27 21.73
N ILE A 261 -7.09 -6.06 20.72
CA ILE A 261 -7.94 -6.26 19.52
C ILE A 261 -9.27 -6.96 19.83
N GLU A 262 -9.31 -7.75 20.91
CA GLU A 262 -10.51 -8.43 21.41
C GLU A 262 -11.64 -7.46 21.77
N ARG A 263 -11.32 -6.20 22.09
CA ARG A 263 -12.30 -5.14 22.32
C ARG A 263 -13.20 -4.93 21.10
N ALA A 264 -12.64 -5.06 19.91
CA ALA A 264 -13.41 -4.92 18.67
C ALA A 264 -14.45 -6.05 18.53
N THR A 265 -14.05 -7.30 18.76
CA THR A 265 -14.96 -8.46 18.72
C THR A 265 -16.02 -8.37 19.81
N GLN A 266 -15.65 -7.97 21.03
CA GLN A 266 -16.58 -7.78 22.15
C GLN A 266 -17.59 -6.65 21.88
N ALA A 267 -17.21 -5.65 21.11
CA ALA A 267 -18.10 -4.58 20.67
C ALA A 267 -19.04 -4.98 19.51
N GLY A 268 -18.87 -6.18 18.94
CA GLY A 268 -19.75 -6.71 17.90
C GLY A 268 -19.13 -6.82 16.50
N ALA A 269 -17.82 -6.57 16.36
CA ALA A 269 -17.14 -6.79 15.08
C ALA A 269 -17.19 -8.26 14.66
N LYS A 270 -17.60 -8.53 13.42
CA LYS A 270 -17.70 -9.88 12.87
C LYS A 270 -16.39 -10.42 12.36
N VAL A 271 -15.59 -9.55 11.71
CA VAL A 271 -14.25 -9.86 11.22
C VAL A 271 -13.33 -8.76 11.70
N VAL A 272 -12.18 -9.15 12.25
CA VAL A 272 -11.15 -8.23 12.71
C VAL A 272 -9.80 -8.65 12.10
N ALA A 273 -9.05 -7.67 11.57
CA ALA A 273 -7.73 -7.88 11.01
C ALA A 273 -6.79 -6.74 11.40
N THR A 274 -5.50 -7.02 11.45
CA THR A 274 -4.43 -6.05 11.78
C THR A 274 -3.23 -6.22 10.86
N GLY A 275 -2.27 -5.29 10.92
CA GLY A 275 -0.97 -5.45 10.27
C GLY A 275 0.02 -6.35 11.02
N ARG A 276 -0.32 -6.82 12.24
CA ARG A 276 0.60 -7.51 13.15
C ARG A 276 0.67 -9.01 12.86
N SER A 277 1.88 -9.56 12.92
CA SER A 277 2.13 -11.00 12.70
C SER A 277 1.77 -11.90 13.90
N ASP A 278 1.56 -11.31 15.08
CA ASP A 278 1.19 -12.03 16.29
C ASP A 278 -0.34 -12.09 16.51
N ILE A 279 -1.13 -11.57 15.58
CA ILE A 279 -2.59 -11.55 15.59
C ILE A 279 -3.12 -12.29 14.35
N LYS A 280 -4.28 -12.95 14.50
CA LYS A 280 -4.98 -13.57 13.36
C LYS A 280 -5.37 -12.54 12.31
N ASN A 281 -5.52 -12.99 11.08
CA ASN A 281 -5.84 -12.11 9.94
C ASN A 281 -4.79 -10.99 9.76
N GLN A 282 -3.53 -11.37 9.59
CA GLN A 282 -2.47 -10.41 9.33
C GLN A 282 -2.59 -9.83 7.91
N ILE A 283 -3.05 -8.60 7.80
CA ILE A 283 -3.04 -7.82 6.55
C ILE A 283 -1.70 -7.07 6.47
N ASN A 284 -0.73 -7.67 5.80
CA ASN A 284 0.61 -7.13 5.66
C ASN A 284 1.06 -7.15 4.19
N ASN A 285 1.66 -6.06 3.73
CA ASN A 285 2.11 -5.89 2.35
C ASN A 285 3.15 -6.91 1.89
N VAL A 286 3.82 -7.62 2.81
CA VAL A 286 4.72 -8.74 2.47
C VAL A 286 4.03 -9.85 1.67
N LEU A 287 2.72 -9.99 1.78
CA LEU A 287 1.95 -10.92 0.97
C LEU A 287 1.83 -10.51 -0.51
N ALA A 288 2.09 -9.24 -0.82
CA ALA A 288 1.85 -8.66 -2.14
C ALA A 288 3.13 -8.33 -2.91
N PHE A 289 4.00 -7.45 -2.36
CA PHE A 289 5.08 -6.83 -3.13
C PHE A 289 6.07 -7.82 -3.76
N PRO A 290 6.50 -8.92 -3.09
CA PRO A 290 7.47 -9.81 -3.71
C PRO A 290 6.92 -10.49 -4.97
N GLY A 291 5.68 -10.98 -4.89
CA GLY A 291 5.00 -11.64 -6.01
C GLY A 291 4.63 -10.67 -7.13
N ILE A 292 4.21 -9.45 -6.79
CA ILE A 292 3.90 -8.40 -7.77
C ILE A 292 5.15 -8.03 -8.59
N PHE A 293 6.27 -7.78 -7.92
CA PHE A 293 7.51 -7.47 -8.62
C PHE A 293 8.02 -8.66 -9.42
N ARG A 294 7.95 -9.89 -8.88
CA ARG A 294 8.32 -11.09 -9.62
C ARG A 294 7.52 -11.19 -10.93
N GLY A 295 6.20 -11.06 -10.86
CA GLY A 295 5.34 -11.11 -12.05
C GLY A 295 5.60 -9.96 -13.02
N ALA A 296 5.81 -8.75 -12.53
CA ALA A 296 6.10 -7.59 -13.37
C ALA A 296 7.44 -7.72 -14.11
N ILE A 297 8.48 -8.18 -13.42
CA ILE A 297 9.81 -8.39 -14.00
C ILE A 297 9.79 -9.53 -15.02
N ASP A 298 9.12 -10.63 -14.74
CA ASP A 298 9.04 -11.78 -15.66
C ASP A 298 8.47 -11.42 -17.03
N VAL A 299 7.52 -10.50 -17.07
CA VAL A 299 6.91 -10.02 -18.31
C VAL A 299 7.53 -8.71 -18.82
N ARG A 300 8.57 -8.21 -18.16
CA ARG A 300 9.22 -6.92 -18.46
C ARG A 300 8.21 -5.77 -18.51
N ALA A 301 7.31 -5.74 -17.53
CA ALA A 301 6.31 -4.69 -17.43
C ALA A 301 6.96 -3.32 -17.20
N THR A 302 6.42 -2.30 -17.82
CA THR A 302 6.86 -0.91 -17.65
C THR A 302 6.12 -0.18 -16.53
N ASP A 303 5.03 -0.77 -16.02
CA ASP A 303 4.22 -0.25 -14.91
C ASP A 303 3.54 -1.42 -14.17
N ILE A 304 3.16 -1.17 -12.93
CA ILE A 304 2.25 -2.02 -12.15
C ILE A 304 0.92 -1.26 -12.04
N ASN A 305 0.04 -1.52 -12.98
CA ASN A 305 -1.24 -0.83 -13.10
C ASN A 305 -2.33 -1.40 -12.17
N ASP A 306 -3.50 -0.76 -12.12
CA ASP A 306 -4.58 -1.17 -11.23
C ASP A 306 -5.12 -2.57 -11.57
N ALA A 307 -5.16 -2.97 -12.83
CA ALA A 307 -5.58 -4.32 -13.22
C ALA A 307 -4.64 -5.39 -12.63
N MET A 308 -3.32 -5.16 -12.64
CA MET A 308 -2.33 -6.04 -12.02
C MET A 308 -2.48 -6.09 -10.50
N LYS A 309 -2.72 -4.96 -9.85
CA LYS A 309 -2.97 -4.88 -8.40
C LYS A 309 -4.24 -5.63 -8.00
N ILE A 310 -5.32 -5.47 -8.75
CA ILE A 310 -6.59 -6.17 -8.54
C ILE A 310 -6.41 -7.68 -8.74
N ALA A 311 -5.71 -8.09 -9.79
CA ALA A 311 -5.41 -9.50 -10.03
C ALA A 311 -4.59 -10.12 -8.88
N ALA A 312 -3.59 -9.39 -8.37
CA ALA A 312 -2.80 -9.82 -7.21
C ALA A 312 -3.68 -9.95 -5.96
N ALA A 313 -4.59 -9.01 -5.71
CA ALA A 313 -5.51 -9.08 -4.57
C ALA A 313 -6.44 -10.31 -4.66
N HIS A 314 -6.98 -10.60 -5.83
CA HIS A 314 -7.78 -11.82 -6.05
C HIS A 314 -6.93 -13.08 -5.84
N ALA A 315 -5.72 -13.15 -6.41
CA ALA A 315 -4.83 -14.29 -6.26
C ALA A 315 -4.50 -14.57 -4.78
N ILE A 316 -4.25 -13.53 -3.98
CA ILE A 316 -4.02 -13.66 -2.53
C ILE A 316 -5.30 -14.14 -1.83
N ALA A 317 -6.45 -13.54 -2.12
CA ALA A 317 -7.73 -13.92 -1.51
C ALA A 317 -8.10 -15.39 -1.81
N ASP A 318 -7.85 -15.87 -3.02
CA ASP A 318 -8.21 -17.21 -3.47
C ASP A 318 -7.31 -18.32 -2.87
N LEU A 319 -6.19 -17.98 -2.20
CA LEU A 319 -5.41 -18.93 -1.40
C LEU A 319 -6.18 -19.42 -0.17
N VAL A 320 -7.15 -18.65 0.30
CA VAL A 320 -8.07 -19.05 1.37
C VAL A 320 -9.22 -19.85 0.75
N THR A 321 -9.14 -21.17 0.87
CA THR A 321 -10.19 -22.03 0.32
C THR A 321 -11.51 -21.87 1.09
N PRO A 322 -12.68 -22.19 0.47
CA PRO A 322 -13.99 -22.06 1.13
C PRO A 322 -14.07 -22.80 2.49
N GLU A 323 -13.39 -23.94 2.61
CA GLU A 323 -13.40 -24.77 3.81
C GLU A 323 -12.62 -24.13 4.98
N LYS A 324 -11.62 -23.27 4.65
CA LYS A 324 -10.80 -22.58 5.66
C LYS A 324 -11.33 -21.18 5.98
N LEU A 325 -12.15 -20.62 5.09
CA LEU A 325 -12.66 -19.27 5.24
C LEU A 325 -13.48 -19.13 6.53
N SER A 326 -13.05 -18.27 7.41
CA SER A 326 -13.69 -18.01 8.70
C SER A 326 -13.40 -16.59 9.18
N PRO A 327 -14.13 -16.05 10.18
CA PRO A 327 -13.82 -14.74 10.75
C PRO A 327 -12.37 -14.59 11.24
N ASP A 328 -11.72 -15.69 11.56
CA ASP A 328 -10.35 -15.76 12.05
C ASP A 328 -9.31 -16.11 10.96
N TYR A 329 -9.76 -16.32 9.71
CA TYR A 329 -8.89 -16.72 8.61
C TYR A 329 -9.43 -16.21 7.27
N ILE A 330 -9.06 -14.97 6.90
CA ILE A 330 -9.50 -14.29 5.69
C ILE A 330 -8.37 -14.06 4.67
N ILE A 331 -7.10 -14.25 5.12
CA ILE A 331 -5.93 -13.97 4.29
C ILE A 331 -4.76 -14.86 4.69
#